data_5c2141540e0313b585addd61b758263f
#
_entry.id   5c2141540e0313b585addd61b758263f
#
_cell.length_a   1.000
_cell.length_b   1.000
_cell.length_c   1.000
_cell.angle_alpha   90.00
_cell.angle_beta   90.00
_cell.angle_gamma   90.00
#
_symmetry.space_group_name_H-M   'P 1'
#
loop_
_entity.id
_entity.type
_entity.pdbx_description
1 polymer ?
#
loop_
_entity_poly.entity_id
_entity_poly.type
_entity_poly.pdbx_seq_one_letter_code
_entity_poly.pdbx_strand_id
1 'polypeptide(L)'
;TLFRSVLGVIEPPVTIKSIECSIIDKGFAEGWVTPSPPRERSGKKVAVVGSGPAGLAAADQLNKAGHSVTVFERADRIGGLLVYGIPNMKLEKEVVQRRVDLLAEEGIEFVVSTEIGKDLPAKQLVEEFDAVVLCCGATKPRDLPVEGRELNGVHFAMEFLTRNTQGLLE
;
A
#
# COMPACT_ATOMS: atom_id res chain seq x y z
N THR A 1 -15.63 6.25 -14.25
CA THR A 1 -16.83 6.60 -13.45
C THR A 1 -18.12 6.33 -14.20
N LEU A 2 -18.16 6.48 -15.52
CA LEU A 2 -19.35 6.29 -16.38
C LEU A 2 -20.00 4.90 -16.24
N PHE A 3 -19.27 3.88 -15.84
CA PHE A 3 -19.75 2.49 -15.75
C PHE A 3 -20.12 2.02 -14.34
N ARG A 4 -20.05 2.88 -13.33
CA ARG A 4 -20.33 2.53 -11.93
C ARG A 4 -21.69 3.00 -11.41
N SER A 5 -22.40 3.80 -12.18
CA SER A 5 -23.76 4.27 -11.87
C SER A 5 -24.71 3.90 -12.99
N VAL A 6 -25.79 3.21 -12.68
CA VAL A 6 -26.90 2.93 -13.62
C VAL A 6 -27.53 4.22 -14.16
N LEU A 7 -27.46 5.33 -13.43
CA LEU A 7 -27.89 6.64 -13.91
C LEU A 7 -27.11 7.10 -15.13
N GLY A 8 -25.86 6.67 -15.30
CA GLY A 8 -25.04 6.97 -16.48
C GLY A 8 -25.58 6.43 -17.81
N VAL A 9 -26.64 5.65 -17.79
CA VAL A 9 -27.35 5.16 -18.98
C VAL A 9 -28.32 6.21 -19.53
N ILE A 10 -28.94 7.00 -18.65
CA ILE A 10 -30.03 7.95 -18.99
C ILE A 10 -29.73 9.38 -18.58
N GLU A 11 -28.84 9.61 -17.59
CA GLU A 11 -28.47 10.89 -17.03
C GLU A 11 -26.96 10.95 -16.72
N PRO A 12 -26.39 12.10 -16.37
CA PRO A 12 -25.00 12.19 -15.90
C PRO A 12 -24.78 11.25 -14.69
N PRO A 13 -23.74 10.40 -14.71
CA PRO A 13 -23.51 9.41 -13.66
C PRO A 13 -23.14 10.09 -12.34
N VAL A 14 -23.58 9.52 -11.23
CA VAL A 14 -23.12 9.94 -9.89
C VAL A 14 -21.63 9.67 -9.76
N THR A 15 -20.86 10.68 -9.37
CA THR A 15 -19.40 10.62 -9.22
C THR A 15 -18.98 10.04 -7.87
N ILE A 16 -19.38 8.79 -7.58
CA ILE A 16 -19.20 8.11 -6.28
C ILE A 16 -17.78 8.25 -5.76
N LYS A 17 -16.79 7.83 -6.54
CA LYS A 17 -15.37 7.92 -6.14
C LYS A 17 -14.94 9.37 -5.85
N SER A 18 -15.37 10.34 -6.64
CA SER A 18 -14.98 11.74 -6.45
C SER A 18 -15.57 12.29 -5.16
N ILE A 19 -16.79 11.89 -4.80
CA ILE A 19 -17.42 12.27 -3.53
C ILE A 19 -16.64 11.67 -2.36
N GLU A 20 -16.34 10.38 -2.40
CA GLU A 20 -15.55 9.69 -1.36
C GLU A 20 -14.17 10.33 -1.19
N CYS A 21 -13.45 10.58 -2.29
CA CYS A 21 -12.16 11.27 -2.25
C CYS A 21 -12.27 12.68 -1.67
N SER A 22 -13.28 13.46 -2.08
CA SER A 22 -13.47 14.83 -1.57
C SER A 22 -13.77 14.86 -0.07
N ILE A 23 -14.52 13.88 0.45
CA ILE A 23 -14.81 13.77 1.88
C ILE A 23 -13.53 13.52 2.67
N ILE A 24 -12.73 12.55 2.27
CA ILE A 24 -11.50 12.22 3.01
C ILE A 24 -10.44 13.31 2.87
N ASP A 25 -10.30 13.92 1.69
CA ASP A 25 -9.35 15.01 1.46
C ASP A 25 -9.71 16.22 2.31
N LYS A 26 -11.00 16.57 2.39
CA LYS A 26 -11.47 17.61 3.30
C LYS A 26 -11.22 17.25 4.76
N GLY A 27 -11.47 15.98 5.14
CA GLY A 27 -11.22 15.50 6.50
C GLY A 27 -9.77 15.68 6.94
N PHE A 28 -8.81 15.42 6.05
CA PHE A 28 -7.40 15.70 6.32
C PHE A 28 -7.09 17.20 6.34
N ALA A 29 -7.60 17.97 5.39
CA ALA A 29 -7.35 19.42 5.30
C ALA A 29 -7.88 20.19 6.51
N GLU A 30 -9.03 19.79 7.05
CA GLU A 30 -9.67 20.42 8.23
C GLU A 30 -9.16 19.81 9.56
N GLY A 31 -8.23 18.83 9.52
CA GLY A 31 -7.72 18.20 10.73
C GLY A 31 -8.72 17.31 11.47
N TRP A 32 -9.77 16.83 10.80
CA TRP A 32 -10.74 15.89 11.41
C TRP A 32 -10.21 14.47 11.47
N VAL A 33 -9.30 14.13 10.56
CA VAL A 33 -8.61 12.84 10.57
C VAL A 33 -7.36 12.98 11.41
N THR A 34 -7.41 12.43 12.61
CA THR A 34 -6.32 12.45 13.59
C THR A 34 -5.94 11.03 13.98
N PRO A 35 -4.69 10.81 14.43
CA PRO A 35 -4.26 9.53 14.95
C PRO A 35 -5.16 9.04 16.09
N SER A 36 -5.55 7.78 16.01
CA SER A 36 -6.38 7.14 17.04
C SER A 36 -5.76 5.81 17.49
N PRO A 37 -4.67 5.87 18.28
CA PRO A 37 -4.02 4.67 18.75
C PRO A 37 -4.96 3.87 19.67
N PRO A 38 -4.80 2.54 19.75
CA PRO A 38 -5.64 1.71 20.62
C PRO A 38 -5.44 2.09 22.08
N ARG A 39 -6.53 2.11 22.84
CA ARG A 39 -6.52 2.46 24.28
C ARG A 39 -5.71 1.46 25.11
N GLU A 40 -5.77 0.21 24.74
CA GLU A 40 -5.09 -0.89 25.42
C GLU A 40 -4.32 -1.73 24.43
N ARG A 41 -3.12 -2.18 24.83
CA ARG A 41 -2.32 -3.12 24.07
C ARG A 41 -2.52 -4.55 24.54
N SER A 42 -2.69 -5.49 23.61
CA SER A 42 -2.89 -6.90 23.91
C SER A 42 -1.63 -7.62 24.39
N GLY A 43 -0.47 -6.97 24.29
CA GLY A 43 0.84 -7.59 24.51
C GLY A 43 1.31 -8.52 23.37
N LYS A 44 0.50 -8.71 22.33
CA LYS A 44 0.84 -9.53 21.17
C LYS A 44 1.55 -8.71 20.08
N LYS A 45 2.56 -9.32 19.47
CA LYS A 45 3.34 -8.74 18.37
C LYS A 45 2.98 -9.43 17.07
N VAL A 46 2.70 -8.65 16.02
CA VAL A 46 2.36 -9.18 14.71
C VAL A 46 3.29 -8.59 13.66
N ALA A 47 3.94 -9.45 12.88
CA ALA A 47 4.68 -9.04 11.70
C ALA A 47 3.77 -9.05 10.47
N VAL A 48 3.82 -7.98 9.67
CA VAL A 48 3.16 -7.90 8.36
C VAL A 48 4.23 -7.81 7.29
N VAL A 49 4.26 -8.76 6.37
CA VAL A 49 5.26 -8.83 5.29
C VAL A 49 4.68 -8.26 4.01
N GLY A 50 5.13 -7.07 3.64
CA GLY A 50 4.66 -6.28 2.52
C GLY A 50 3.77 -5.12 2.93
N SER A 51 4.06 -3.94 2.40
CA SER A 51 3.40 -2.66 2.71
C SER A 51 2.43 -2.18 1.63
N GLY A 52 2.05 -3.05 0.70
CA GLY A 52 1.01 -2.73 -0.28
C GLY A 52 -0.36 -2.52 0.37
N PRO A 53 -1.43 -2.25 -0.42
CA PRO A 53 -2.78 -2.00 0.11
C PRO A 53 -3.25 -3.04 1.13
N ALA A 54 -2.97 -4.32 0.87
CA ALA A 54 -3.35 -5.41 1.76
C ALA A 54 -2.60 -5.34 3.11
N GLY A 55 -1.27 -5.09 3.05
CA GLY A 55 -0.44 -4.97 4.24
C GLY A 55 -0.81 -3.78 5.11
N LEU A 56 -1.03 -2.61 4.50
CA LEU A 56 -1.47 -1.40 5.22
C LEU A 56 -2.85 -1.59 5.86
N ALA A 57 -3.80 -2.23 5.16
CA ALA A 57 -5.12 -2.52 5.71
C ALA A 57 -5.05 -3.52 6.87
N ALA A 58 -4.25 -4.58 6.74
CA ALA A 58 -4.04 -5.55 7.81
C ALA A 58 -3.38 -4.89 9.04
N ALA A 59 -2.35 -4.09 8.82
CA ALA A 59 -1.66 -3.37 9.89
C ALA A 59 -2.58 -2.42 10.65
N ASP A 60 -3.40 -1.63 9.95
CA ASP A 60 -4.39 -0.75 10.53
C ASP A 60 -5.36 -1.51 11.45
N GLN A 61 -5.95 -2.60 10.94
CA GLN A 61 -6.94 -3.37 11.70
C GLN A 61 -6.33 -4.10 12.90
N LEU A 62 -5.14 -4.68 12.74
CA LEU A 62 -4.43 -5.34 13.82
C LEU A 62 -3.98 -4.37 14.90
N ASN A 63 -3.52 -3.18 14.52
CA ASN A 63 -3.17 -2.13 15.45
C ASN A 63 -4.41 -1.65 16.23
N LYS A 64 -5.54 -1.41 15.56
CA LYS A 64 -6.82 -1.05 16.20
C LYS A 64 -7.33 -2.13 17.16
N ALA A 65 -7.04 -3.40 16.88
CA ALA A 65 -7.32 -4.51 17.79
C ALA A 65 -6.39 -4.56 19.01
N GLY A 66 -5.43 -3.66 19.12
CA GLY A 66 -4.51 -3.53 20.25
C GLY A 66 -3.19 -4.29 20.09
N HIS A 67 -2.91 -4.90 18.94
CA HIS A 67 -1.63 -5.59 18.73
C HIS A 67 -0.51 -4.60 18.42
N SER A 68 0.73 -4.93 18.79
CA SER A 68 1.92 -4.24 18.32
C SER A 68 2.26 -4.75 16.92
N VAL A 69 2.27 -3.88 15.93
CA VAL A 69 2.42 -4.27 14.52
C VAL A 69 3.69 -3.70 13.94
N THR A 70 4.51 -4.55 13.32
CA THR A 70 5.67 -4.16 12.53
C THR A 70 5.46 -4.60 11.09
N VAL A 71 5.53 -3.66 10.15
CA VAL A 71 5.40 -3.89 8.71
C VAL A 71 6.77 -3.90 8.06
N PHE A 72 7.14 -5.01 7.44
CA PHE A 72 8.39 -5.16 6.68
C PHE A 72 8.16 -4.95 5.20
N GLU A 73 8.95 -4.07 4.59
CA GLU A 73 8.89 -3.75 3.17
C GLU A 73 10.27 -3.90 2.53
N ARG A 74 10.35 -4.65 1.44
CA ARG A 74 11.61 -4.85 0.70
C ARG A 74 12.06 -3.61 -0.08
N ALA A 75 11.11 -2.76 -0.51
CA ALA A 75 11.41 -1.50 -1.16
C ALA A 75 11.87 -0.44 -0.14
N ASP A 76 12.42 0.64 -0.64
CA ASP A 76 12.86 1.79 0.15
C ASP A 76 11.72 2.69 0.65
N ARG A 77 10.47 2.42 0.20
CA ARG A 77 9.28 3.21 0.54
C ARG A 77 8.09 2.32 0.82
N ILE A 78 7.26 2.76 1.76
CA ILE A 78 6.01 2.09 2.15
C ILE A 78 4.92 2.38 1.11
N GLY A 79 4.11 1.37 0.77
CA GLY A 79 2.94 1.51 -0.09
C GLY A 79 2.89 0.52 -1.26
N GLY A 80 3.99 -0.20 -1.55
CA GLY A 80 4.04 -1.17 -2.64
C GLY A 80 3.59 -0.58 -3.97
N LEU A 81 2.58 -1.16 -4.61
CA LEU A 81 2.04 -0.67 -5.88
C LEU A 81 1.39 0.72 -5.80
N LEU A 82 0.98 1.19 -4.64
CA LEU A 82 0.47 2.56 -4.48
C LEU A 82 1.57 3.59 -4.80
N VAL A 83 2.82 3.26 -4.49
CA VAL A 83 3.98 4.11 -4.80
C VAL A 83 4.55 3.75 -6.16
N TYR A 84 4.94 2.50 -6.39
CA TYR A 84 5.74 2.10 -7.55
C TYR A 84 4.93 1.60 -8.74
N GLY A 85 3.61 1.34 -8.59
CA GLY A 85 2.76 0.82 -9.66
C GLY A 85 1.74 1.80 -10.22
N ILE A 86 1.37 2.83 -9.47
CA ILE A 86 0.36 3.81 -9.87
C ILE A 86 1.04 5.14 -10.19
N PRO A 87 0.93 5.68 -11.42
CA PRO A 87 1.50 6.98 -11.77
C PRO A 87 0.88 8.13 -10.95
N ASN A 88 1.66 9.21 -10.72
CA ASN A 88 1.23 10.39 -9.95
C ASN A 88 -0.07 11.01 -10.48
N MET A 89 -0.28 11.04 -11.79
CA MET A 89 -1.53 11.55 -12.39
C MET A 89 -2.79 10.77 -11.98
N LYS A 90 -2.64 9.61 -11.34
CA LYS A 90 -3.75 8.78 -10.84
C LYS A 90 -3.82 8.74 -9.32
N LEU A 91 -2.67 8.81 -8.66
CA LEU A 91 -2.55 8.82 -7.20
C LEU A 91 -1.26 9.54 -6.83
N GLU A 92 -1.40 10.74 -6.30
CA GLU A 92 -0.30 11.54 -5.77
C GLU A 92 0.34 10.82 -4.58
N LYS A 93 1.67 10.87 -4.48
CA LYS A 93 2.41 10.13 -3.44
C LYS A 93 2.20 10.71 -2.05
N GLU A 94 1.92 12.01 -1.96
CA GLU A 94 1.55 12.71 -0.74
C GLU A 94 0.28 12.12 -0.10
N VAL A 95 -0.68 11.66 -0.92
CA VAL A 95 -1.91 10.99 -0.44
C VAL A 95 -1.58 9.63 0.22
N VAL A 96 -0.59 8.93 -0.33
CA VAL A 96 -0.10 7.67 0.27
C VAL A 96 0.68 7.97 1.55
N GLN A 97 1.59 8.95 1.49
CA GLN A 97 2.46 9.31 2.60
C GLN A 97 1.66 9.79 3.82
N ARG A 98 0.70 10.71 3.65
CA ARG A 98 -0.14 11.17 4.77
C ARG A 98 -0.86 10.02 5.49
N ARG A 99 -1.20 8.94 4.76
CA ARG A 99 -1.82 7.75 5.37
C ARG A 99 -0.80 6.91 6.12
N VAL A 100 0.41 6.78 5.60
CA VAL A 100 1.51 6.09 6.27
C VAL A 100 1.90 6.81 7.55
N ASP A 101 2.00 8.14 7.50
CA ASP A 101 2.32 8.98 8.65
C ASP A 101 1.29 8.81 9.76
N LEU A 102 0.00 8.87 9.42
CA LEU A 102 -1.10 8.63 10.35
C LEU A 102 -0.98 7.26 11.05
N LEU A 103 -0.69 6.20 10.27
CA LEU A 103 -0.51 4.85 10.81
C LEU A 103 0.72 4.73 11.72
N ALA A 104 1.80 5.43 11.38
CA ALA A 104 3.01 5.50 12.22
C ALA A 104 2.72 6.22 13.54
N GLU A 105 1.99 7.34 13.50
CA GLU A 105 1.55 8.06 14.69
C GLU A 105 0.59 7.24 15.57
N GLU A 106 -0.17 6.31 14.99
CA GLU A 106 -0.99 5.33 15.71
C GLU A 106 -0.17 4.18 16.33
N GLY A 107 1.14 4.14 16.09
CA GLY A 107 2.08 3.20 16.70
C GLY A 107 2.39 1.95 15.88
N ILE A 108 2.16 1.98 14.57
CA ILE A 108 2.66 0.95 13.64
C ILE A 108 4.11 1.23 13.30
N GLU A 109 4.97 0.23 13.42
CA GLU A 109 6.37 0.31 13.02
C GLU A 109 6.52 -0.09 11.55
N PHE A 110 7.32 0.68 10.80
CA PHE A 110 7.64 0.39 9.40
C PHE A 110 9.14 0.16 9.23
N VAL A 111 9.51 -0.98 8.65
CA VAL A 111 10.88 -1.36 8.37
C VAL A 111 11.03 -1.52 6.86
N VAL A 112 11.64 -0.56 6.21
CA VAL A 112 11.88 -0.53 4.76
C VAL A 112 13.21 -1.19 4.39
N SER A 113 13.44 -1.41 3.09
CA SER A 113 14.66 -2.01 2.55
C SER A 113 15.02 -3.35 3.20
N THR A 114 13.98 -4.13 3.59
CA THR A 114 14.14 -5.41 4.29
C THR A 114 13.31 -6.50 3.61
N GLU A 115 13.97 -7.34 2.83
CA GLU A 115 13.35 -8.48 2.14
C GLU A 115 13.35 -9.72 3.04
N ILE A 116 12.17 -10.14 3.46
CA ILE A 116 12.03 -11.36 4.29
C ILE A 116 12.39 -12.59 3.47
N GLY A 117 13.25 -13.42 4.03
CA GLY A 117 13.82 -14.59 3.37
C GLY A 117 15.17 -14.35 2.71
N LYS A 118 15.62 -13.08 2.63
CA LYS A 118 16.91 -12.70 2.09
C LYS A 118 17.72 -11.88 3.11
N ASP A 119 17.23 -10.71 3.49
CA ASP A 119 17.89 -9.81 4.43
C ASP A 119 17.58 -10.20 5.89
N LEU A 120 16.36 -10.67 6.14
CA LEU A 120 15.90 -11.19 7.42
C LEU A 120 15.31 -12.59 7.23
N PRO A 121 15.84 -13.64 7.88
CA PRO A 121 15.31 -14.99 7.78
C PRO A 121 13.83 -15.09 8.24
N ALA A 122 12.98 -15.75 7.45
CA ALA A 122 11.57 -15.93 7.82
C ALA A 122 11.39 -16.66 9.17
N LYS A 123 12.33 -17.52 9.54
CA LYS A 123 12.34 -18.22 10.83
C LYS A 123 12.42 -17.26 12.01
N GLN A 124 13.19 -16.17 11.86
CA GLN A 124 13.31 -15.15 12.90
C GLN A 124 11.97 -14.46 13.18
N LEU A 125 11.16 -14.17 12.14
CA LEU A 125 9.82 -13.62 12.36
C LEU A 125 8.92 -14.55 13.18
N VAL A 126 9.03 -15.85 12.96
CA VAL A 126 8.24 -16.84 13.71
C VAL A 126 8.70 -16.96 15.17
N GLU A 127 9.97 -16.67 15.44
CA GLU A 127 10.54 -16.70 16.79
C GLU A 127 10.26 -15.40 17.57
N GLU A 128 10.21 -14.25 16.90
CA GLU A 128 10.10 -12.93 17.53
C GLU A 128 8.66 -12.39 17.60
N PHE A 129 7.75 -12.90 16.76
CA PHE A 129 6.37 -12.43 16.66
C PHE A 129 5.38 -13.55 17.01
N ASP A 130 4.25 -13.17 17.62
CA ASP A 130 3.16 -14.10 17.92
C ASP A 130 2.40 -14.56 16.65
N ALA A 131 2.41 -13.74 15.61
CA ALA A 131 1.81 -14.07 14.31
C ALA A 131 2.51 -13.33 13.16
N VAL A 132 2.44 -13.92 11.96
CA VAL A 132 2.97 -13.35 10.72
C VAL A 132 1.88 -13.33 9.67
N VAL A 133 1.66 -12.16 9.06
CA VAL A 133 0.71 -11.96 7.96
C VAL A 133 1.47 -11.71 6.66
N LEU A 134 1.26 -12.56 5.67
CA LEU A 134 1.92 -12.45 4.37
C LEU A 134 1.07 -11.63 3.40
N CYS A 135 1.56 -10.43 3.06
CA CYS A 135 0.93 -9.48 2.14
C CYS A 135 1.85 -9.14 0.96
N CYS A 136 2.60 -10.12 0.46
CA CYS A 136 3.71 -9.94 -0.49
C CYS A 136 3.26 -9.53 -1.91
N GLY A 137 1.96 -9.58 -2.22
CA GLY A 137 1.45 -9.30 -3.57
C GLY A 137 1.88 -10.33 -4.61
N ALA A 138 1.75 -9.97 -5.89
CA ALA A 138 2.17 -10.78 -7.01
C ALA A 138 3.31 -10.10 -7.76
N THR A 139 4.47 -10.74 -7.82
CA THR A 139 5.69 -10.16 -8.40
C THR A 139 6.11 -10.79 -9.71
N LYS A 140 5.54 -11.96 -10.06
CA LYS A 140 5.78 -12.60 -11.34
C LYS A 140 4.75 -12.09 -12.36
N PRO A 141 5.18 -11.34 -13.41
CA PRO A 141 4.27 -10.86 -14.43
C PRO A 141 3.74 -12.03 -15.27
N ARG A 142 2.51 -11.88 -15.77
CA ARG A 142 2.03 -12.71 -16.87
C ARG A 142 2.59 -12.16 -18.17
N ASP A 143 3.12 -13.02 -18.99
CA ASP A 143 3.62 -12.63 -20.31
C ASP A 143 2.58 -12.96 -21.40
N LEU A 144 2.71 -12.27 -22.54
CA LEU A 144 1.93 -12.52 -23.73
C LEU A 144 2.90 -13.06 -24.81
N PRO A 145 2.95 -14.39 -25.01
CA PRO A 145 3.89 -15.01 -25.96
C PRO A 145 3.39 -14.86 -27.40
N VAL A 146 3.61 -13.69 -27.97
CA VAL A 146 3.31 -13.34 -29.37
C VAL A 146 4.59 -12.96 -30.08
N GLU A 147 4.59 -13.07 -31.43
CA GLU A 147 5.70 -12.61 -32.26
C GLU A 147 6.04 -11.14 -31.98
N GLY A 148 7.32 -10.81 -31.82
CA GLY A 148 7.81 -9.48 -31.50
C GLY A 148 7.86 -9.18 -29.99
N ARG A 149 7.46 -10.11 -29.10
CA ARG A 149 7.55 -9.92 -27.65
C ARG A 149 9.00 -9.72 -27.18
N GLU A 150 9.95 -10.32 -27.88
CA GLU A 150 11.39 -10.27 -27.64
C GLU A 150 12.07 -8.98 -28.12
N LEU A 151 11.37 -8.11 -28.83
CA LEU A 151 11.93 -6.89 -29.39
C LEU A 151 12.38 -5.90 -28.30
N ASN A 152 13.44 -5.17 -28.57
CA ASN A 152 13.92 -4.11 -27.71
C ASN A 152 12.85 -3.03 -27.55
N GLY A 153 12.65 -2.57 -26.28
CA GLY A 153 11.63 -1.57 -25.95
C GLY A 153 10.28 -2.16 -25.55
N VAL A 154 10.11 -3.48 -25.62
CA VAL A 154 8.92 -4.17 -25.09
C VAL A 154 9.19 -4.60 -23.65
N HIS A 155 8.68 -3.85 -22.70
CA HIS A 155 8.92 -4.05 -21.26
C HIS A 155 7.68 -4.55 -20.53
N PHE A 156 7.87 -5.19 -19.38
CA PHE A 156 6.80 -5.41 -18.44
C PHE A 156 6.37 -4.09 -17.79
N ALA A 157 5.06 -3.92 -17.63
CA ALA A 157 4.50 -2.67 -17.09
C ALA A 157 5.11 -2.27 -15.75
N MET A 158 5.29 -3.23 -14.84
CA MET A 158 5.83 -2.93 -13.50
C MET A 158 7.30 -2.52 -13.52
N GLU A 159 8.09 -3.07 -14.42
CA GLU A 159 9.48 -2.65 -14.62
C GLU A 159 9.54 -1.18 -15.07
N PHE A 160 8.74 -0.81 -16.06
CA PHE A 160 8.66 0.56 -16.56
C PHE A 160 8.14 1.52 -15.47
N LEU A 161 7.01 1.20 -14.83
CA LEU A 161 6.37 2.06 -13.84
C LEU A 161 7.24 2.29 -12.60
N THR A 162 7.93 1.24 -12.14
CA THR A 162 8.84 1.36 -10.99
C THR A 162 10.00 2.29 -11.31
N ARG A 163 10.68 2.10 -12.43
CA ARG A 163 11.81 2.95 -12.85
C ARG A 163 11.36 4.40 -13.07
N ASN A 164 10.22 4.61 -13.72
CA ASN A 164 9.68 5.95 -13.91
C ASN A 164 9.38 6.65 -12.58
N THR A 165 8.80 5.95 -11.62
CA THR A 165 8.49 6.54 -10.31
C THR A 165 9.77 6.82 -9.51
N GLN A 166 10.75 5.93 -9.55
CA GLN A 166 12.05 6.15 -8.89
C GLN A 166 12.70 7.42 -9.41
N GLY A 167 12.81 7.59 -10.74
CA GLY A 167 13.39 8.80 -11.32
C GLY A 167 12.57 10.10 -11.12
N LEU A 168 11.33 10.01 -10.62
CA LEU A 168 10.53 11.19 -10.24
C LEU A 168 10.69 11.55 -8.75
N LEU A 169 11.13 10.59 -7.93
CA LEU A 169 11.24 10.75 -6.47
C LEU A 169 12.69 11.01 -6.01
N GLU A 170 13.66 10.86 -6.92
CA GLU A 170 15.07 11.24 -6.75
C GLU A 170 15.28 12.72 -7.10
#